data_095d48c61434fa0313fdf3d780a820fc
#
_entry.id   095d48c61434fa0313fdf3d780a820fc
#
_cell.length_a   1.000
_cell.length_b   1.000
_cell.length_c   1.000
_cell.angle_alpha   90.00
_cell.angle_beta   90.00
_cell.angle_gamma   90.00
#
_symmetry.space_group_name_H-M   'P 1'
#
loop_
_entity.id
_entity.type
_entity.pdbx_description
1 polymer ?
#
loop_
_entity_poly.entity_id
_entity_poly.type
_entity_poly.pdbx_seq_one_letter_code
_entity_poly.pdbx_strand_id
1 'polypeptide(L)'
;MHFFVNCREKIRQSPMSSQLLWACLMLLVLLVLTFGAALFLFASLHNTKKDISRSLSIQYSVFENDMVRYFDQLAVMGVNLSEDMGAEVDKELALRQMSFAQLNDSPEVLNALEEEMIEPLCRRLRQTGCSGAFVLLDATVNTRMEGAEHSRAGLYVQKSGADTPTVPLLLYRGSAEVGKSHSVMPHRKWRMEFQTDQFPDYDRWMTPGSAPLYQSYTLTERFELPGTSEEVQLFLLPLRGRDGTMYGLCGFEISESYFKQNFAQPTGFDRLSCLLAPAGDSLAADAALSSGTTGGYYHAPRGTLALRSMGGGLTQLTGPDSAYVGITELCRPNENQAYRLAVCIPMADYQRLVFSGNLQMLLIGLFIAFFVVFCCIYFHRHILSPAFRQFEEDKRESRRRMDELQLERQQMQTALNRLANACRNESVSESFQTFVDGIPTLTNTERRIFDGYVAGLRSREIVEQLDIKDSTLRYHNKNIYNKLGVTSLKELLQYVAILNSGGNSAPDSAPAPDEK
;
A
#
# COMPACT_ATOMS: atom_id res chain seq x y z
N MET A 1 -2.79 -30.67 -23.46
CA MET A 1 -3.11 -32.02 -22.99
C MET A 1 -2.19 -33.10 -23.55
N HIS A 2 -1.86 -33.11 -24.85
CA HIS A 2 -0.90 -34.05 -25.46
C HIS A 2 0.52 -34.06 -24.85
N PHE A 3 1.04 -32.91 -24.44
CA PHE A 3 2.39 -32.83 -23.83
C PHE A 3 2.49 -33.58 -22.51
N PHE A 4 1.46 -33.50 -21.66
CA PHE A 4 1.43 -34.21 -20.39
C PHE A 4 1.26 -35.73 -20.55
N VAL A 5 0.56 -36.16 -21.58
CA VAL A 5 0.40 -37.60 -21.88
C VAL A 5 1.72 -38.20 -22.35
N ASN A 6 2.43 -37.54 -23.25
CA ASN A 6 3.76 -37.98 -23.74
C ASN A 6 4.85 -37.99 -22.65
N CYS A 7 4.85 -36.98 -21.75
CA CYS A 7 5.75 -36.98 -20.60
C CYS A 7 5.46 -38.15 -19.64
N ARG A 8 4.18 -38.46 -19.43
CA ARG A 8 3.74 -39.56 -18.56
C ARG A 8 4.18 -40.94 -19.10
N GLU A 9 4.06 -41.17 -20.40
CA GLU A 9 4.53 -42.42 -21.03
C GLU A 9 6.06 -42.57 -20.96
N LYS A 10 6.81 -41.49 -21.21
CA LYS A 10 8.26 -41.47 -21.10
C LYS A 10 8.76 -41.72 -19.68
N ILE A 11 8.09 -41.18 -18.68
CA ILE A 11 8.43 -41.40 -17.27
C ILE A 11 8.11 -42.85 -16.87
N ARG A 12 7.04 -43.44 -17.38
CA ARG A 12 6.61 -44.81 -17.09
C ARG A 12 7.54 -45.88 -17.72
N GLN A 13 8.25 -45.53 -18.79
CA GLN A 13 9.22 -46.41 -19.48
C GLN A 13 10.66 -46.26 -18.96
N SER A 14 10.89 -45.27 -18.06
CA SER A 14 12.22 -45.03 -17.49
C SER A 14 12.54 -45.98 -16.33
N PRO A 15 13.82 -46.25 -16.04
CA PRO A 15 14.23 -47.11 -14.91
C PRO A 15 13.72 -46.53 -13.60
N MET A 16 13.42 -47.39 -12.64
CA MET A 16 12.75 -47.05 -11.37
C MET A 16 13.47 -45.96 -10.57
N SER A 17 14.80 -45.92 -10.62
CA SER A 17 15.61 -44.83 -10.02
C SER A 17 15.28 -43.45 -10.62
N SER A 18 15.05 -43.39 -11.93
CA SER A 18 14.65 -42.17 -12.63
C SER A 18 13.21 -41.75 -12.30
N GLN A 19 12.30 -42.70 -12.15
CA GLN A 19 10.90 -42.40 -11.72
C GLN A 19 10.88 -41.82 -10.30
N LEU A 20 11.65 -42.39 -9.39
CA LEU A 20 11.75 -41.89 -8.02
C LEU A 20 12.40 -40.49 -7.96
N LEU A 21 13.41 -40.25 -8.79
CA LEU A 21 14.08 -38.96 -8.90
C LEU A 21 13.14 -37.88 -9.43
N TRP A 22 12.36 -38.19 -10.48
CA TRP A 22 11.33 -37.30 -10.97
C TRP A 22 10.24 -37.03 -9.93
N ALA A 23 9.89 -38.04 -9.16
CA ALA A 23 8.97 -37.94 -8.04
C ALA A 23 9.46 -36.98 -6.97
N CYS A 24 10.70 -37.14 -6.53
CA CYS A 24 11.31 -36.24 -5.55
C CYS A 24 11.46 -34.83 -6.09
N LEU A 25 11.82 -34.67 -7.37
CA LEU A 25 11.93 -33.36 -8.01
C LEU A 25 10.57 -32.63 -8.06
N MET A 26 9.51 -33.33 -8.46
CA MET A 26 8.14 -32.77 -8.48
C MET A 26 7.67 -32.38 -7.07
N LEU A 27 7.97 -33.18 -6.08
CA LEU A 27 7.63 -32.91 -4.68
C LEU A 27 8.41 -31.70 -4.15
N LEU A 28 9.68 -31.58 -4.51
CA LEU A 28 10.51 -30.41 -4.19
C LEU A 28 9.97 -29.14 -4.86
N VAL A 29 9.63 -29.19 -6.14
CA VAL A 29 9.03 -28.07 -6.87
C VAL A 29 7.70 -27.66 -6.24
N LEU A 30 6.86 -28.63 -5.88
CA LEU A 30 5.60 -28.37 -5.20
C LEU A 30 5.82 -27.67 -3.84
N LEU A 31 6.80 -28.15 -3.07
CA LEU A 31 7.15 -27.58 -1.77
C LEU A 31 7.69 -26.14 -1.90
N VAL A 32 8.53 -25.86 -2.90
CA VAL A 32 9.04 -24.52 -3.19
C VAL A 32 7.89 -23.59 -3.63
N LEU A 33 6.98 -24.07 -4.48
CA LEU A 33 5.82 -23.28 -4.92
C LEU A 33 4.88 -22.97 -3.75
N THR A 34 4.62 -23.93 -2.86
CA THR A 34 3.75 -23.71 -1.69
C THR A 34 4.38 -22.76 -0.68
N PHE A 35 5.68 -22.88 -0.45
CA PHE A 35 6.41 -21.97 0.42
C PHE A 35 6.45 -20.55 -0.18
N GLY A 36 6.73 -20.42 -1.47
CA GLY A 36 6.66 -19.14 -2.19
C GLY A 36 5.28 -18.50 -2.14
N ALA A 37 4.23 -19.30 -2.34
CA ALA A 37 2.86 -18.84 -2.21
C ALA A 37 2.49 -18.41 -0.78
N ALA A 38 2.95 -19.14 0.24
CA ALA A 38 2.75 -18.77 1.64
C ALA A 38 3.47 -17.45 1.99
N LEU A 39 4.70 -17.26 1.53
CA LEU A 39 5.43 -16.00 1.68
C LEU A 39 4.73 -14.84 0.97
N PHE A 40 4.26 -15.06 -0.27
CA PHE A 40 3.51 -14.07 -1.02
C PHE A 40 2.22 -13.66 -0.32
N LEU A 41 1.45 -14.63 0.20
CA LEU A 41 0.25 -14.37 0.99
C LEU A 41 0.55 -13.57 2.26
N PHE A 42 1.60 -13.95 2.98
CA PHE A 42 2.02 -13.23 4.19
C PHE A 42 2.45 -11.79 3.88
N ALA A 43 3.22 -11.58 2.82
CA ALA A 43 3.63 -10.25 2.37
C ALA A 43 2.42 -9.40 1.94
N SER A 44 1.45 -10.00 1.25
CA SER A 44 0.25 -9.32 0.77
C SER A 44 -0.71 -8.93 1.90
N LEU A 45 -0.88 -9.76 2.93
CA LEU A 45 -1.63 -9.40 4.15
C LEU A 45 -1.06 -8.17 4.86
N HIS A 46 0.26 -8.02 4.82
CA HIS A 46 0.93 -6.87 5.41
C HIS A 46 0.79 -5.59 4.55
N ASN A 47 0.61 -5.74 3.25
CA ASN A 47 0.53 -4.62 2.31
C ASN A 47 -0.84 -3.94 2.30
N THR A 48 -1.97 -4.66 2.50
CA THR A 48 -3.31 -4.07 2.41
C THR A 48 -3.49 -2.85 3.34
N LYS A 49 -3.03 -2.93 4.59
CA LYS A 49 -3.09 -1.80 5.53
C LYS A 49 -2.17 -0.64 5.10
N LYS A 50 -1.00 -0.96 4.57
CA LYS A 50 -0.06 0.04 4.05
C LYS A 50 -0.60 0.72 2.80
N ASP A 51 -1.27 -0.01 1.93
CA ASP A 51 -1.86 0.52 0.70
C ASP A 51 -3.01 1.48 1.03
N ILE A 52 -3.87 1.14 2.00
CA ILE A 52 -4.92 2.04 2.49
C ILE A 52 -4.30 3.28 3.13
N SER A 53 -3.30 3.12 4.00
CA SER A 53 -2.59 4.23 4.63
C SER A 53 -1.95 5.14 3.57
N ARG A 54 -1.28 4.58 2.58
CA ARG A 54 -0.67 5.31 1.47
C ARG A 54 -1.71 6.06 0.63
N SER A 55 -2.84 5.42 0.33
CA SER A 55 -3.92 6.06 -0.42
C SER A 55 -4.54 7.22 0.35
N LEU A 56 -4.77 7.06 1.65
CA LEU A 56 -5.22 8.15 2.53
C LEU A 56 -4.19 9.27 2.65
N SER A 57 -2.89 8.94 2.70
CA SER A 57 -1.81 9.94 2.74
C SER A 57 -1.77 10.78 1.45
N ILE A 58 -1.97 10.15 0.30
CA ILE A 58 -2.07 10.86 -0.98
C ILE A 58 -3.27 11.82 -0.96
N GLN A 59 -4.45 11.33 -0.53
CA GLN A 59 -5.66 12.15 -0.44
C GLN A 59 -5.48 13.31 0.55
N TYR A 60 -4.83 13.06 1.68
CA TYR A 60 -4.50 14.09 2.65
C TYR A 60 -3.59 15.17 2.06
N SER A 61 -2.50 14.76 1.40
CA SER A 61 -1.57 15.70 0.77
C SER A 61 -2.21 16.53 -0.34
N VAL A 62 -3.14 15.94 -1.11
CA VAL A 62 -3.91 16.69 -2.12
C VAL A 62 -4.79 17.74 -1.44
N PHE A 63 -5.56 17.32 -0.43
CA PHE A 63 -6.44 18.22 0.31
C PHE A 63 -5.66 19.32 1.03
N GLU A 64 -4.55 19.01 1.67
CA GLU A 64 -3.66 19.96 2.33
C GLU A 64 -3.12 21.01 1.35
N ASN A 65 -2.60 20.57 0.20
CA ASN A 65 -2.12 21.47 -0.85
C ASN A 65 -3.22 22.37 -1.42
N ASP A 66 -4.43 21.83 -1.58
CA ASP A 66 -5.58 22.62 -2.02
C ASP A 66 -5.95 23.68 -0.98
N MET A 67 -5.93 23.35 0.31
CA MET A 67 -6.22 24.28 1.40
C MET A 67 -5.15 25.37 1.51
N VAL A 68 -3.88 25.02 1.49
CA VAL A 68 -2.78 25.99 1.53
C VAL A 68 -2.90 26.96 0.37
N ARG A 69 -3.06 26.45 -0.85
CA ARG A 69 -3.22 27.29 -2.04
C ARG A 69 -4.45 28.18 -1.95
N TYR A 70 -5.55 27.64 -1.43
CA TYR A 70 -6.78 28.37 -1.26
C TYR A 70 -6.63 29.53 -0.28
N PHE A 71 -6.03 29.32 0.88
CA PHE A 71 -5.78 30.39 1.85
C PHE A 71 -4.80 31.45 1.34
N ASP A 72 -3.76 31.05 0.61
CA ASP A 72 -2.84 31.98 -0.03
C ASP A 72 -3.56 32.89 -1.03
N GLN A 73 -4.45 32.31 -1.85
CA GLN A 73 -5.26 33.07 -2.79
C GLN A 73 -6.22 34.02 -2.07
N LEU A 74 -6.90 33.55 -1.02
CA LEU A 74 -7.79 34.38 -0.21
C LEU A 74 -7.04 35.52 0.46
N ALA A 75 -5.85 35.28 0.98
CA ALA A 75 -5.02 36.32 1.60
C ALA A 75 -4.64 37.41 0.60
N VAL A 76 -4.17 37.04 -0.59
CA VAL A 76 -3.84 38.01 -1.65
C VAL A 76 -5.08 38.79 -2.08
N MET A 77 -6.20 38.09 -2.31
CA MET A 77 -7.45 38.77 -2.74
C MET A 77 -8.06 39.63 -1.63
N GLY A 78 -7.87 39.20 -0.35
CA GLY A 78 -8.35 39.97 0.80
C GLY A 78 -7.52 41.25 1.02
N VAL A 79 -6.21 41.21 0.86
CA VAL A 79 -5.36 42.40 0.90
C VAL A 79 -5.80 43.39 -0.19
N ASN A 80 -5.94 42.90 -1.43
CA ASN A 80 -6.41 43.75 -2.54
C ASN A 80 -7.80 44.32 -2.28
N LEU A 81 -8.70 43.54 -1.68
CA LEU A 81 -10.04 44.01 -1.31
C LEU A 81 -9.93 45.12 -0.26
N SER A 82 -9.14 44.93 0.81
CA SER A 82 -8.96 45.94 1.85
C SER A 82 -8.34 47.23 1.32
N GLU A 83 -7.35 47.13 0.45
CA GLU A 83 -6.71 48.29 -0.18
C GLU A 83 -7.66 49.03 -1.12
N ASP A 84 -8.37 48.30 -1.99
CA ASP A 84 -9.36 48.91 -2.91
C ASP A 84 -10.46 49.66 -2.12
N MET A 85 -11.05 48.99 -1.12
CA MET A 85 -12.13 49.55 -0.31
C MET A 85 -11.66 50.69 0.58
N GLY A 86 -10.49 50.56 1.20
CA GLY A 86 -9.89 51.63 1.99
C GLY A 86 -9.61 52.87 1.17
N ALA A 87 -9.14 52.70 -0.07
CA ALA A 87 -8.91 53.83 -0.99
C ALA A 87 -10.20 54.56 -1.40
N GLU A 88 -11.33 53.82 -1.58
CA GLU A 88 -12.61 54.47 -1.86
C GLU A 88 -13.14 55.25 -0.63
N VAL A 89 -12.95 54.70 0.60
CA VAL A 89 -13.27 55.44 1.82
C VAL A 89 -12.41 56.69 1.94
N ASP A 90 -11.09 56.61 1.77
CA ASP A 90 -10.18 57.76 1.81
C ASP A 90 -10.58 58.84 0.80
N LYS A 91 -10.88 58.43 -0.43
CA LYS A 91 -11.30 59.32 -1.52
C LYS A 91 -12.57 60.09 -1.17
N GLU A 92 -13.62 59.38 -0.67
CA GLU A 92 -14.89 59.99 -0.33
C GLU A 92 -14.77 60.93 0.87
N LEU A 93 -14.02 60.53 1.91
CA LEU A 93 -13.75 61.40 3.07
C LEU A 93 -12.99 62.67 2.67
N ALA A 94 -11.97 62.52 1.81
CA ALA A 94 -11.23 63.68 1.30
C ALA A 94 -12.09 64.60 0.44
N LEU A 95 -12.94 64.06 -0.42
CA LEU A 95 -13.86 64.85 -1.27
C LEU A 95 -14.80 65.70 -0.44
N ARG A 96 -15.27 65.15 0.67
CA ARG A 96 -16.23 65.83 1.56
C ARG A 96 -15.56 66.58 2.72
N GLN A 97 -14.25 66.50 2.83
CA GLN A 97 -13.47 67.09 3.93
C GLN A 97 -13.97 66.64 5.31
N MET A 98 -14.30 65.36 5.44
CA MET A 98 -14.85 64.74 6.64
C MET A 98 -13.84 63.77 7.26
N SER A 99 -13.91 63.59 8.58
CA SER A 99 -13.26 62.49 9.26
C SER A 99 -14.15 61.24 9.27
N PHE A 100 -13.56 60.04 9.42
CA PHE A 100 -14.30 58.79 9.45
C PHE A 100 -15.40 58.79 10.55
N ALA A 101 -15.11 59.34 11.73
CA ALA A 101 -16.08 59.43 12.83
C ALA A 101 -17.37 60.22 12.47
N GLN A 102 -17.29 61.13 11.51
CA GLN A 102 -18.44 61.92 11.03
C GLN A 102 -19.32 61.16 10.02
N LEU A 103 -18.98 59.94 9.65
CA LEU A 103 -19.84 59.09 8.82
C LEU A 103 -21.10 58.62 9.57
N ASN A 104 -21.00 58.51 10.90
CA ASN A 104 -22.19 58.23 11.71
C ASN A 104 -23.26 59.27 11.48
N ASP A 105 -24.51 58.86 11.41
CA ASP A 105 -25.68 59.72 11.12
C ASP A 105 -25.62 60.46 9.76
N SER A 106 -24.82 59.92 8.81
CA SER A 106 -24.64 60.48 7.46
C SER A 106 -25.08 59.49 6.38
N PRO A 107 -26.37 59.16 6.27
CA PRO A 107 -26.87 58.12 5.38
C PRO A 107 -26.58 58.41 3.89
N GLU A 108 -26.55 59.68 3.49
CA GLU A 108 -26.22 60.07 2.11
C GLU A 108 -24.76 59.74 1.75
N VAL A 109 -23.85 59.94 2.69
CA VAL A 109 -22.42 59.66 2.47
C VAL A 109 -22.16 58.16 2.49
N LEU A 110 -22.78 57.43 3.44
CA LEU A 110 -22.70 55.99 3.51
C LEU A 110 -23.28 55.33 2.24
N ASN A 111 -24.40 55.83 1.72
CA ASN A 111 -24.98 55.34 0.47
C ASN A 111 -24.07 55.63 -0.74
N ALA A 112 -23.41 56.79 -0.78
CA ALA A 112 -22.44 57.13 -1.83
C ALA A 112 -21.20 56.21 -1.76
N LEU A 113 -20.71 55.90 -0.56
CA LEU A 113 -19.63 54.91 -0.36
C LEU A 113 -20.05 53.51 -0.85
N GLU A 114 -21.25 53.06 -0.50
CA GLU A 114 -21.75 51.76 -0.96
C GLU A 114 -21.86 51.70 -2.50
N GLU A 115 -22.29 52.82 -3.17
CA GLU A 115 -22.36 52.93 -4.63
C GLU A 115 -20.99 52.78 -5.29
N GLU A 116 -19.94 53.39 -4.73
CA GLU A 116 -18.56 53.26 -5.26
C GLU A 116 -17.93 51.90 -4.96
N MET A 117 -18.26 51.25 -3.84
CA MET A 117 -17.67 49.98 -3.40
C MET A 117 -18.33 48.74 -3.99
N ILE A 118 -19.62 48.80 -4.43
CA ILE A 118 -20.36 47.60 -4.83
C ILE A 118 -19.75 46.89 -6.06
N GLU A 119 -19.36 47.65 -7.08
CA GLU A 119 -18.80 47.06 -8.31
C GLU A 119 -17.43 46.44 -8.08
N PRO A 120 -16.46 47.10 -7.41
CA PRO A 120 -15.19 46.47 -7.01
C PRO A 120 -15.41 45.20 -6.16
N LEU A 121 -16.35 45.26 -5.19
CA LEU A 121 -16.68 44.11 -4.34
C LEU A 121 -17.20 42.93 -5.17
N CYS A 122 -18.16 43.16 -6.05
CA CYS A 122 -18.71 42.15 -6.94
C CYS A 122 -17.66 41.57 -7.89
N ARG A 123 -16.75 42.40 -8.39
CA ARG A 123 -15.65 41.98 -9.25
C ARG A 123 -14.69 41.07 -8.48
N ARG A 124 -14.28 41.43 -7.26
CA ARG A 124 -13.46 40.61 -6.39
C ARG A 124 -14.13 39.29 -6.04
N LEU A 125 -15.43 39.32 -5.70
CA LEU A 125 -16.20 38.10 -5.43
C LEU A 125 -16.21 37.13 -6.61
N ARG A 126 -16.37 37.63 -7.85
CA ARG A 126 -16.34 36.80 -9.06
C ARG A 126 -14.96 36.18 -9.34
N GLN A 127 -13.89 36.87 -8.94
CA GLN A 127 -12.51 36.42 -9.13
C GLN A 127 -12.03 35.47 -8.03
N THR A 128 -12.76 35.43 -6.91
CA THR A 128 -12.38 34.66 -5.73
C THR A 128 -13.22 33.39 -5.61
N GLY A 129 -12.58 32.30 -5.27
CA GLY A 129 -13.24 31.02 -4.99
C GLY A 129 -13.93 31.02 -3.62
N CYS A 130 -15.00 31.77 -3.46
CA CYS A 130 -15.76 31.89 -2.20
C CYS A 130 -17.25 32.11 -2.51
N SER A 131 -18.13 31.94 -1.50
CA SER A 131 -19.57 32.06 -1.62
C SER A 131 -20.06 33.49 -1.51
N GLY A 132 -19.34 34.35 -0.78
CA GLY A 132 -19.70 35.74 -0.60
C GLY A 132 -18.50 36.64 -0.34
N ALA A 133 -18.72 37.97 -0.41
CA ALA A 133 -17.75 38.98 -0.04
C ALA A 133 -18.47 40.13 0.67
N PHE A 134 -17.76 40.77 1.60
CA PHE A 134 -18.38 41.86 2.37
C PHE A 134 -17.36 42.94 2.72
N VAL A 135 -17.89 44.11 2.96
CA VAL A 135 -17.24 45.27 3.55
C VAL A 135 -18.16 45.78 4.64
N LEU A 136 -17.67 45.89 5.84
CA LEU A 136 -18.38 46.41 7.01
C LEU A 136 -17.63 47.63 7.49
N LEU A 137 -18.30 48.77 7.54
CA LEU A 137 -17.79 50.05 8.04
C LEU A 137 -18.15 50.19 9.53
N ASP A 138 -17.24 50.67 10.36
CA ASP A 138 -17.51 50.95 11.78
C ASP A 138 -18.28 52.27 11.92
N ALA A 139 -19.35 52.39 11.17
CA ALA A 139 -20.29 53.54 11.15
C ALA A 139 -21.71 53.03 10.93
N THR A 140 -22.70 53.74 11.44
CA THR A 140 -24.12 53.42 11.28
C THR A 140 -24.89 54.60 10.66
N VAL A 141 -25.96 54.29 9.93
CA VAL A 141 -26.82 55.31 9.30
C VAL A 141 -27.58 56.15 10.33
N ASN A 142 -27.80 55.61 11.53
CA ASN A 142 -28.56 56.37 12.56
C ASN A 142 -28.20 55.86 13.98
N THR A 143 -27.41 56.63 14.71
CA THR A 143 -26.98 56.34 16.09
C THR A 143 -28.11 56.46 17.12
N ARG A 144 -29.28 57.02 16.76
CA ARG A 144 -30.41 57.23 17.68
C ARG A 144 -31.41 56.09 17.68
N MET A 145 -31.25 55.12 16.84
CA MET A 145 -32.12 53.93 16.83
C MET A 145 -31.76 53.01 17.98
N GLU A 146 -32.75 52.31 18.51
CA GLU A 146 -32.54 51.22 19.48
C GLU A 146 -31.70 50.11 18.82
N GLY A 147 -30.63 49.70 19.49
CA GLY A 147 -29.68 48.71 18.95
C GLY A 147 -28.63 49.27 17.97
N ALA A 148 -28.54 50.61 17.83
CA ALA A 148 -27.57 51.26 16.94
C ALA A 148 -26.11 50.95 17.31
N GLU A 149 -25.83 50.61 18.56
CA GLU A 149 -24.51 50.16 19.05
C GLU A 149 -24.03 48.89 18.35
N HIS A 150 -24.97 48.05 17.89
CA HIS A 150 -24.67 46.80 17.14
C HIS A 150 -24.95 46.94 15.65
N SER A 151 -25.38 48.10 15.15
CA SER A 151 -25.69 48.31 13.74
C SER A 151 -24.50 48.93 13.01
N ARG A 152 -24.13 48.36 11.85
CA ARG A 152 -23.02 48.85 11.02
C ARG A 152 -23.38 48.83 9.56
N ALA A 153 -23.06 49.92 8.87
CA ALA A 153 -23.28 50.09 7.44
C ALA A 153 -22.24 49.28 6.65
N GLY A 154 -22.54 48.99 5.39
CA GLY A 154 -21.65 48.33 4.45
C GLY A 154 -22.37 47.38 3.52
N LEU A 155 -21.61 46.63 2.77
CA LEU A 155 -22.09 45.74 1.71
C LEU A 155 -21.77 44.29 2.02
N TYR A 156 -22.73 43.40 1.82
CA TYR A 156 -22.50 41.95 1.83
C TYR A 156 -23.21 41.32 0.63
N VAL A 157 -22.42 40.78 -0.28
CA VAL A 157 -22.89 40.19 -1.53
C VAL A 157 -22.58 38.70 -1.55
N GLN A 158 -23.55 37.89 -1.93
CA GLN A 158 -23.43 36.42 -2.01
C GLN A 158 -23.69 35.93 -3.43
N LYS A 159 -23.07 34.81 -3.80
CA LYS A 159 -23.39 34.05 -5.01
C LYS A 159 -24.65 33.21 -4.78
N SER A 160 -25.60 33.22 -5.69
CA SER A 160 -26.89 32.53 -5.52
C SER A 160 -26.89 31.05 -5.90
N GLY A 161 -25.76 30.44 -6.13
CA GLY A 161 -25.67 29.03 -6.56
C GLY A 161 -24.26 28.58 -6.89
N ALA A 162 -24.15 27.56 -7.74
CA ALA A 162 -22.87 27.03 -8.16
C ALA A 162 -21.95 28.11 -8.74
N ASP A 163 -20.65 27.98 -8.49
CA ASP A 163 -19.63 28.96 -8.92
C ASP A 163 -19.46 28.94 -10.45
N THR A 164 -20.29 29.72 -11.13
CA THR A 164 -20.19 29.94 -12.57
C THR A 164 -19.93 31.44 -12.82
N PRO A 165 -19.25 31.80 -13.92
CA PRO A 165 -18.97 33.22 -14.24
C PRO A 165 -20.20 34.11 -14.33
N THR A 166 -21.36 33.53 -14.58
CA THR A 166 -22.64 34.23 -14.77
C THR A 166 -23.60 34.06 -13.60
N VAL A 167 -23.11 33.54 -12.45
CA VAL A 167 -23.97 33.32 -11.29
C VAL A 167 -24.56 34.64 -10.81
N PRO A 168 -25.89 34.73 -10.58
CA PRO A 168 -26.51 35.92 -10.03
C PRO A 168 -25.97 36.22 -8.63
N LEU A 169 -25.75 37.49 -8.36
CA LEU A 169 -25.33 37.97 -7.06
C LEU A 169 -26.55 38.50 -6.28
N LEU A 170 -26.54 38.23 -4.98
CA LEU A 170 -27.59 38.63 -4.05
C LEU A 170 -27.02 39.57 -2.99
N LEU A 171 -27.68 40.67 -2.72
CA LEU A 171 -27.32 41.59 -1.66
C LEU A 171 -27.91 41.09 -0.34
N TYR A 172 -27.06 40.70 0.59
CA TYR A 172 -27.46 40.25 1.92
C TYR A 172 -27.52 41.42 2.91
N ARG A 173 -26.56 42.39 2.82
CA ARG A 173 -26.51 43.65 3.57
C ARG A 173 -26.13 44.78 2.65
N GLY A 174 -26.64 45.99 2.96
CA GLY A 174 -26.39 47.21 2.21
C GLY A 174 -27.65 47.86 1.64
N SER A 175 -27.52 48.99 0.96
CA SER A 175 -28.62 49.68 0.33
C SER A 175 -29.22 48.86 -0.83
N ALA A 176 -30.51 48.58 -0.74
CA ALA A 176 -31.24 47.88 -1.80
C ALA A 176 -31.32 48.68 -3.11
N GLU A 177 -31.24 50.00 -3.04
CA GLU A 177 -31.22 50.87 -4.21
C GLU A 177 -29.89 50.73 -4.95
N VAL A 178 -28.78 50.82 -4.22
CA VAL A 178 -27.43 50.58 -4.74
C VAL A 178 -27.31 49.17 -5.33
N GLY A 179 -27.81 48.13 -4.64
CA GLY A 179 -27.81 46.79 -5.17
C GLY A 179 -28.53 46.66 -6.51
N LYS A 180 -29.70 47.22 -6.63
CA LYS A 180 -30.53 47.17 -7.86
C LYS A 180 -29.88 47.90 -9.03
N SER A 181 -29.27 49.08 -8.80
CA SER A 181 -28.57 49.85 -9.84
C SER A 181 -27.41 49.04 -10.48
N HIS A 182 -26.78 48.15 -9.71
CA HIS A 182 -25.68 47.26 -10.14
C HIS A 182 -26.13 45.84 -10.44
N SER A 183 -27.42 45.57 -10.63
CA SER A 183 -27.98 44.26 -10.94
C SER A 183 -27.72 43.21 -9.84
N VAL A 184 -27.54 43.64 -8.60
CA VAL A 184 -27.43 42.79 -7.42
C VAL A 184 -28.77 42.83 -6.68
N MET A 185 -29.53 41.76 -6.79
CA MET A 185 -30.88 41.72 -6.23
C MET A 185 -30.84 41.46 -4.71
N PRO A 186 -31.73 42.11 -3.92
CA PRO A 186 -31.78 41.84 -2.49
C PRO A 186 -32.07 40.38 -2.18
N HIS A 187 -31.29 39.81 -1.26
CA HIS A 187 -31.51 38.48 -0.74
C HIS A 187 -32.83 38.42 0.06
N ARG A 188 -33.46 37.24 0.14
CA ARG A 188 -34.73 37.06 0.88
C ARG A 188 -34.65 37.53 2.35
N LYS A 189 -33.46 37.46 2.94
CA LYS A 189 -33.16 37.88 4.32
C LYS A 189 -32.31 39.15 4.35
N TRP A 190 -32.48 39.96 3.32
CA TRP A 190 -31.82 41.25 3.21
C TRP A 190 -32.16 42.18 4.38
N ARG A 191 -31.15 42.91 4.86
CA ARG A 191 -31.25 44.06 5.75
C ARG A 191 -30.29 45.15 5.28
N MET A 192 -30.59 46.40 5.69
CA MET A 192 -29.77 47.54 5.28
C MET A 192 -28.41 47.54 5.96
N GLU A 193 -28.32 47.15 7.22
CA GLU A 193 -27.12 47.17 8.00
C GLU A 193 -26.79 45.77 8.59
N PHE A 194 -25.56 45.59 8.95
CA PHE A 194 -25.10 44.44 9.72
C PHE A 194 -25.56 44.54 11.18
N GLN A 195 -25.81 43.42 11.81
CA GLN A 195 -26.07 43.30 13.25
C GLN A 195 -24.90 42.60 13.88
N THR A 196 -23.98 43.36 14.48
CA THR A 196 -22.68 42.86 14.97
C THR A 196 -22.76 41.95 16.19
N ASP A 197 -23.86 42.05 16.98
CA ASP A 197 -24.18 41.15 18.08
C ASP A 197 -24.43 39.70 17.60
N GLN A 198 -24.71 39.51 16.33
CA GLN A 198 -24.95 38.20 15.72
C GLN A 198 -23.68 37.58 15.11
N PHE A 199 -22.56 38.32 15.14
CA PHE A 199 -21.27 37.79 14.66
C PHE A 199 -20.40 37.44 15.86
N PRO A 200 -19.95 36.19 15.96
CA PRO A 200 -19.09 35.76 17.08
C PRO A 200 -17.79 36.57 17.10
N ASP A 201 -17.34 36.97 18.30
CA ASP A 201 -16.06 37.65 18.53
C ASP A 201 -15.86 38.99 17.77
N TYR A 202 -16.93 39.71 17.39
CA TYR A 202 -16.82 40.93 16.60
C TYR A 202 -15.85 41.95 17.20
N ASP A 203 -15.95 42.23 18.50
CA ASP A 203 -15.10 43.21 19.20
C ASP A 203 -13.60 42.85 19.14
N ARG A 204 -13.30 41.57 19.13
CA ARG A 204 -11.94 41.08 18.99
C ARG A 204 -11.41 41.39 17.59
N TRP A 205 -12.23 41.28 16.55
CA TRP A 205 -11.78 41.52 15.17
C TRP A 205 -11.61 43.02 14.87
N MET A 206 -12.34 43.86 15.56
CA MET A 206 -12.21 45.30 15.45
C MET A 206 -11.02 45.87 16.19
N THR A 207 -10.29 45.06 16.99
CA THR A 207 -9.09 45.51 17.71
C THR A 207 -7.93 45.64 16.73
N PRO A 208 -7.31 46.84 16.56
CA PRO A 208 -6.23 47.04 15.63
C PRO A 208 -5.00 46.21 16.01
N GLY A 209 -4.56 45.29 15.13
CA GLY A 209 -3.28 44.62 15.26
C GLY A 209 -2.15 45.45 14.61
N SER A 210 -0.92 45.29 15.07
CA SER A 210 0.28 45.91 14.49
C SER A 210 0.85 45.13 13.28
N ALA A 211 0.29 43.97 12.96
CA ALA A 211 0.79 43.12 11.89
C ALA A 211 0.47 43.69 10.50
N PRO A 212 1.30 43.42 9.48
CA PRO A 212 0.98 43.76 8.09
C PRO A 212 -0.33 43.09 7.64
N LEU A 213 -1.03 43.73 6.68
CA LEU A 213 -2.32 43.25 6.20
C LEU A 213 -2.31 41.76 5.77
N TYR A 214 -1.28 41.31 5.09
CA TYR A 214 -1.15 39.94 4.61
C TYR A 214 -1.00 38.89 5.73
N GLN A 215 -0.67 39.33 6.97
CA GLN A 215 -0.62 38.49 8.16
C GLN A 215 -1.79 38.75 9.12
N SER A 216 -2.59 39.76 8.85
CA SER A 216 -3.69 40.25 9.73
C SER A 216 -5.04 39.56 9.48
N TYR A 217 -5.07 38.56 8.56
CA TYR A 217 -6.32 37.87 8.32
C TYR A 217 -6.67 36.88 9.42
N THR A 218 -7.95 36.67 9.61
CA THR A 218 -8.51 35.72 10.57
C THR A 218 -9.65 34.95 9.93
N LEU A 219 -9.70 33.65 10.11
CA LEU A 219 -10.87 32.84 9.74
C LEU A 219 -11.71 32.65 11.02
N THR A 220 -13.01 32.97 10.95
CA THR A 220 -13.92 32.80 12.10
C THR A 220 -14.16 31.33 12.40
N GLU A 221 -14.70 31.02 13.57
CA GLU A 221 -15.38 29.76 13.77
C GLU A 221 -16.61 29.68 12.84
N ARG A 222 -17.07 28.46 12.58
CA ARG A 222 -18.28 28.20 11.82
C ARG A 222 -19.49 28.66 12.62
N PHE A 223 -20.38 29.39 12.00
CA PHE A 223 -21.64 29.86 12.60
C PHE A 223 -22.75 29.91 11.55
N GLU A 224 -23.98 29.87 12.03
CA GLU A 224 -25.16 30.04 11.18
C GLU A 224 -25.33 31.51 10.79
N LEU A 225 -25.39 31.79 9.48
CA LEU A 225 -25.55 33.14 9.00
C LEU A 225 -26.94 33.69 9.38
N PRO A 226 -27.03 34.82 10.08
CA PRO A 226 -28.26 35.31 10.71
C PRO A 226 -29.46 35.35 9.76
N GLY A 227 -30.52 34.66 10.18
CA GLY A 227 -31.79 34.57 9.43
C GLY A 227 -31.76 33.61 8.24
N THR A 228 -30.70 32.90 8.01
CA THR A 228 -30.58 31.78 7.06
C THR A 228 -30.36 30.47 7.81
N SER A 229 -30.34 29.35 7.10
CA SER A 229 -29.88 28.05 7.61
C SER A 229 -28.51 27.70 7.03
N GLU A 230 -27.81 28.69 6.54
CA GLU A 230 -26.51 28.50 5.89
C GLU A 230 -25.40 28.68 6.92
N GLU A 231 -24.57 27.68 7.03
CA GLU A 231 -23.40 27.67 7.91
C GLU A 231 -22.18 28.18 7.15
N VAL A 232 -21.52 29.19 7.74
CA VAL A 232 -20.43 29.90 7.09
C VAL A 232 -19.23 30.06 8.00
N GLN A 233 -18.08 30.25 7.40
CA GLN A 233 -16.88 30.84 8.01
C GLN A 233 -16.54 32.11 7.25
N LEU A 234 -16.12 33.16 7.96
CA LEU A 234 -15.69 34.40 7.35
C LEU A 234 -14.18 34.50 7.39
N PHE A 235 -13.59 34.78 6.24
CA PHE A 235 -12.21 35.16 6.09
C PHE A 235 -12.11 36.68 6.20
N LEU A 236 -11.64 37.16 7.35
CA LEU A 236 -11.70 38.55 7.76
C LEU A 236 -10.35 39.25 7.61
N LEU A 237 -10.37 40.47 7.13
CA LEU A 237 -9.24 41.39 7.16
C LEU A 237 -9.68 42.74 7.74
N PRO A 238 -8.79 43.46 8.43
CA PRO A 238 -9.05 44.84 8.80
C PRO A 238 -9.13 45.73 7.56
N LEU A 239 -10.12 46.59 7.51
CA LEU A 239 -10.26 47.64 6.52
C LEU A 239 -9.57 48.91 7.05
N ARG A 240 -8.48 49.33 6.40
CA ARG A 240 -7.67 50.44 6.88
C ARG A 240 -7.48 51.50 5.80
N GLY A 241 -7.49 52.78 6.23
CA GLY A 241 -7.05 53.86 5.42
C GLY A 241 -5.53 53.91 5.21
N ARG A 242 -5.06 54.74 4.32
CA ARG A 242 -3.62 54.93 4.03
C ARG A 242 -2.82 55.45 5.23
N ASP A 243 -3.48 56.15 6.13
CA ASP A 243 -2.90 56.66 7.39
C ASP A 243 -2.89 55.60 8.51
N GLY A 244 -3.42 54.40 8.25
CA GLY A 244 -3.56 53.33 9.23
C GLY A 244 -4.82 53.37 10.08
N THR A 245 -5.71 54.35 9.85
CA THR A 245 -6.99 54.44 10.53
C THR A 245 -7.84 53.21 10.22
N MET A 246 -8.41 52.59 11.27
CA MET A 246 -9.30 51.44 11.13
C MET A 246 -10.69 51.92 10.71
N TYR A 247 -11.14 51.52 9.54
CA TYR A 247 -12.45 51.85 9.01
C TYR A 247 -13.49 50.76 9.25
N GLY A 248 -13.04 49.54 9.52
CA GLY A 248 -13.93 48.42 9.71
C GLY A 248 -13.29 47.11 9.32
N LEU A 249 -14.08 46.21 8.78
CA LEU A 249 -13.67 44.86 8.35
C LEU A 249 -14.09 44.65 6.90
N CYS A 250 -13.30 43.86 6.19
CA CYS A 250 -13.70 43.31 4.88
C CYS A 250 -13.28 41.86 4.78
N GLY A 251 -13.79 41.16 3.79
CA GLY A 251 -13.39 39.77 3.59
C GLY A 251 -14.33 38.97 2.72
N PHE A 252 -14.20 37.66 2.87
CA PHE A 252 -14.89 36.67 2.07
C PHE A 252 -15.67 35.69 2.94
N GLU A 253 -16.77 35.20 2.41
CA GLU A 253 -17.57 34.14 3.01
C GLU A 253 -17.22 32.78 2.37
N ILE A 254 -17.06 31.79 3.21
CA ILE A 254 -16.92 30.39 2.82
C ILE A 254 -18.10 29.63 3.42
N SER A 255 -19.16 29.42 2.62
CA SER A 255 -20.29 28.63 3.10
C SER A 255 -19.98 27.12 3.07
N GLU A 256 -20.67 26.37 3.94
CA GLU A 256 -20.51 24.89 3.95
C GLU A 256 -20.87 24.29 2.59
N SER A 257 -21.94 24.79 1.97
CA SER A 257 -22.38 24.34 0.66
C SER A 257 -21.33 24.61 -0.43
N TYR A 258 -20.70 25.77 -0.40
CA TYR A 258 -19.60 26.10 -1.30
C TYR A 258 -18.38 25.19 -1.07
N PHE A 259 -17.95 25.03 0.18
CA PHE A 259 -16.82 24.20 0.56
C PHE A 259 -17.02 22.74 0.12
N LYS A 260 -18.20 22.20 0.38
CA LYS A 260 -18.61 20.85 0.02
C LYS A 260 -18.54 20.60 -1.49
N GLN A 261 -18.87 21.59 -2.29
CA GLN A 261 -18.94 21.51 -3.74
C GLN A 261 -17.55 21.62 -4.39
N ASN A 262 -16.72 22.54 -3.89
CA ASN A 262 -15.46 22.91 -4.52
C ASN A 262 -14.25 22.12 -4.02
N PHE A 263 -14.34 21.53 -2.82
CA PHE A 263 -13.25 20.73 -2.22
C PHE A 263 -13.56 19.24 -2.14
N ALA A 264 -14.55 18.77 -2.92
CA ALA A 264 -14.81 17.35 -3.07
C ALA A 264 -13.63 16.66 -3.77
N GLN A 265 -13.16 15.56 -3.20
CA GLN A 265 -11.96 14.87 -3.67
C GLN A 265 -12.28 13.74 -4.66
N PRO A 266 -11.59 13.66 -5.80
CA PRO A 266 -11.66 12.48 -6.67
C PRO A 266 -10.90 11.33 -6.00
N THR A 267 -11.60 10.28 -5.62
CA THR A 267 -11.02 9.14 -4.88
C THR A 267 -11.76 7.85 -5.18
N GLY A 268 -11.09 6.72 -4.96
CA GLY A 268 -11.70 5.39 -5.00
C GLY A 268 -12.39 4.98 -3.68
N PHE A 269 -12.37 5.81 -2.65
CA PHE A 269 -13.10 5.56 -1.41
C PHE A 269 -14.56 6.00 -1.55
N ASP A 270 -15.51 5.12 -1.25
CA ASP A 270 -16.94 5.41 -1.38
C ASP A 270 -17.41 6.56 -0.46
N ARG A 271 -16.85 6.65 0.73
CA ARG A 271 -17.23 7.60 1.79
C ARG A 271 -16.00 8.24 2.40
N LEU A 272 -15.34 9.13 1.67
CA LEU A 272 -14.26 9.96 2.19
C LEU A 272 -14.84 11.24 2.76
N SER A 273 -14.32 11.69 3.88
CA SER A 273 -14.63 12.99 4.47
C SER A 273 -13.34 13.78 4.66
N CYS A 274 -13.33 15.02 4.16
CA CYS A 274 -12.27 15.99 4.33
C CYS A 274 -12.79 17.11 5.23
N LEU A 275 -12.05 17.46 6.27
CA LEU A 275 -12.48 18.41 7.30
C LEU A 275 -11.42 19.48 7.50
N LEU A 276 -11.89 20.72 7.62
CA LEU A 276 -11.13 21.86 8.09
C LEU A 276 -11.74 22.29 9.43
N ALA A 277 -11.12 21.91 10.52
CA ALA A 277 -11.60 22.15 11.88
C ALA A 277 -10.71 23.15 12.64
N PRO A 278 -11.22 23.83 13.68
CA PRO A 278 -10.38 24.55 14.61
C PRO A 278 -9.30 23.64 15.23
N ALA A 279 -8.13 24.22 15.53
CA ALA A 279 -7.05 23.47 16.19
C ALA A 279 -7.45 23.08 17.62
N GLY A 280 -7.18 21.83 18.01
CA GLY A 280 -7.44 21.33 19.35
C GLY A 280 -6.83 19.93 19.55
N ASP A 281 -6.89 19.41 20.76
CA ASP A 281 -6.49 18.05 21.10
C ASP A 281 -7.46 17.00 20.55
N SER A 282 -8.69 17.42 20.26
CA SER A 282 -9.72 16.65 19.58
C SER A 282 -10.14 17.36 18.30
N LEU A 283 -10.86 16.69 17.42
CA LEU A 283 -11.40 17.27 16.20
C LEU A 283 -12.88 17.60 16.41
N ALA A 284 -13.21 18.90 16.45
CA ALA A 284 -14.59 19.38 16.55
C ALA A 284 -15.23 19.34 15.15
N ALA A 285 -15.90 18.23 14.82
CA ALA A 285 -16.48 18.04 13.49
C ALA A 285 -17.68 18.95 13.23
N ASP A 286 -18.44 19.32 14.27
CA ASP A 286 -19.57 20.26 14.15
C ASP A 286 -19.11 21.69 13.86
N ALA A 287 -17.89 22.06 14.27
CA ALA A 287 -17.29 23.36 13.98
C ALA A 287 -16.43 23.36 12.69
N ALA A 288 -16.34 22.22 12.00
CA ALA A 288 -15.53 22.08 10.80
C ALA A 288 -16.32 22.39 9.53
N LEU A 289 -15.66 23.00 8.53
CA LEU A 289 -16.10 22.88 7.15
C LEU A 289 -15.73 21.50 6.63
N SER A 290 -16.64 20.89 5.89
CA SER A 290 -16.45 19.51 5.46
C SER A 290 -16.84 19.30 3.99
N SER A 291 -16.08 18.43 3.33
CA SER A 291 -16.35 17.96 1.97
C SER A 291 -16.21 16.45 1.89
N GLY A 292 -16.61 15.88 0.77
CA GLY A 292 -16.59 14.44 0.55
C GLY A 292 -15.94 14.04 -0.77
N THR A 293 -16.48 12.98 -1.37
CA THR A 293 -16.03 12.49 -2.67
C THR A 293 -16.82 13.12 -3.81
N THR A 294 -16.16 13.30 -4.96
CA THR A 294 -16.86 13.65 -6.20
C THR A 294 -17.72 12.47 -6.67
N GLY A 295 -19.05 12.63 -6.65
CA GLY A 295 -20.00 11.62 -7.09
C GLY A 295 -20.30 10.51 -6.09
N GLY A 296 -19.75 10.56 -4.88
CA GLY A 296 -20.03 9.61 -3.80
C GLY A 296 -21.08 10.12 -2.82
N TYR A 297 -21.53 9.21 -1.94
CA TYR A 297 -22.41 9.59 -0.84
C TYR A 297 -21.61 10.30 0.26
N TYR A 298 -21.94 11.56 0.51
CA TYR A 298 -21.31 12.35 1.56
C TYR A 298 -21.95 12.07 2.92
N HIS A 299 -21.14 11.72 3.89
CA HIS A 299 -21.54 11.54 5.27
C HIS A 299 -20.62 12.39 6.16
N ALA A 300 -21.13 13.53 6.61
CA ALA A 300 -20.38 14.42 7.49
C ALA A 300 -20.16 13.75 8.86
N PRO A 301 -18.92 13.68 9.36
CA PRO A 301 -18.68 13.39 10.77
C PRO A 301 -19.36 14.44 11.66
N ARG A 302 -19.82 14.03 12.84
CA ARG A 302 -20.51 14.89 13.81
C ARG A 302 -19.90 14.78 15.20
N GLY A 303 -20.12 15.81 15.99
CA GLY A 303 -19.64 15.88 17.37
C GLY A 303 -18.14 16.11 17.48
N THR A 304 -17.64 15.92 18.69
CA THR A 304 -16.20 16.01 18.96
C THR A 304 -15.59 14.63 18.86
N LEU A 305 -14.59 14.50 17.99
CA LEU A 305 -13.90 13.23 17.73
C LEU A 305 -12.57 13.18 18.51
N ALA A 306 -12.43 12.19 19.38
CA ALA A 306 -11.18 11.92 20.09
C ALA A 306 -10.16 11.29 19.13
N LEU A 307 -8.90 11.72 19.21
CA LEU A 307 -7.82 11.31 18.33
C LEU A 307 -6.95 10.24 19.01
N ARG A 308 -6.75 9.10 18.35
CA ARG A 308 -5.87 8.03 18.81
C ARG A 308 -5.01 7.50 17.67
N SER A 309 -3.68 7.51 17.82
CA SER A 309 -2.79 6.93 16.82
C SER A 309 -2.98 5.41 16.72
N MET A 310 -3.08 4.91 15.46
CA MET A 310 -3.21 3.47 15.14
C MET A 310 -1.90 2.86 14.62
N GLY A 311 -0.86 3.69 14.46
CA GLY A 311 0.38 3.30 13.77
C GLY A 311 0.28 3.39 12.24
N GLY A 312 1.45 3.37 11.57
CA GLY A 312 1.50 3.51 10.10
C GLY A 312 1.01 4.86 9.56
N GLY A 313 1.04 5.92 10.37
CA GLY A 313 0.56 7.26 9.98
C GLY A 313 -0.96 7.43 10.06
N LEU A 314 -1.70 6.40 10.47
CA LEU A 314 -3.15 6.47 10.63
C LEU A 314 -3.56 6.89 12.03
N THR A 315 -4.62 7.68 12.12
CA THR A 315 -5.28 8.11 13.33
C THR A 315 -6.73 7.59 13.33
N GLN A 316 -7.12 7.00 14.43
CA GLN A 316 -8.52 6.71 14.72
C GLN A 316 -9.18 7.95 15.30
N LEU A 317 -10.31 8.33 14.74
CA LEU A 317 -11.15 9.42 15.19
C LEU A 317 -12.44 8.81 15.74
N THR A 318 -12.67 8.96 17.04
CA THR A 318 -13.81 8.31 17.72
C THR A 318 -14.74 9.37 18.25
N GLY A 319 -15.97 9.37 17.75
CA GLY A 319 -17.08 10.18 18.23
C GLY A 319 -18.08 9.38 19.05
N PRO A 320 -19.17 10.02 19.53
CA PRO A 320 -20.19 9.34 20.32
C PRO A 320 -20.88 8.21 19.58
N ASP A 321 -21.23 8.40 18.31
CA ASP A 321 -22.03 7.44 17.54
C ASP A 321 -21.27 6.80 16.38
N SER A 322 -20.04 7.24 16.11
CA SER A 322 -19.28 6.83 14.92
C SER A 322 -17.78 6.87 15.15
N ALA A 323 -17.08 6.00 14.44
CA ALA A 323 -15.63 5.98 14.41
C ALA A 323 -15.12 6.05 12.96
N TYR A 324 -14.02 6.76 12.77
CA TYR A 324 -13.37 6.96 11.49
C TYR A 324 -11.89 6.59 11.60
N VAL A 325 -11.28 6.34 10.46
CA VAL A 325 -9.82 6.15 10.32
C VAL A 325 -9.32 7.09 9.24
N GLY A 326 -8.27 7.81 9.53
CA GLY A 326 -7.73 8.77 8.58
C GLY A 326 -6.38 9.32 8.97
N ILE A 327 -6.03 10.44 8.35
CA ILE A 327 -4.85 11.23 8.65
C ILE A 327 -5.32 12.60 9.10
N THR A 328 -4.72 13.12 10.14
CA THR A 328 -5.02 14.46 10.66
C THR A 328 -3.74 15.13 11.15
N GLU A 329 -3.53 16.34 10.71
CA GLU A 329 -2.40 17.16 11.10
C GLU A 329 -2.83 18.62 11.31
N LEU A 330 -1.96 19.38 11.99
CA LEU A 330 -2.17 20.81 12.21
C LEU A 330 -1.61 21.58 11.01
N CYS A 331 -2.45 22.38 10.39
CA CYS A 331 -2.10 23.35 9.36
C CYS A 331 -2.08 24.75 9.97
N ARG A 332 -1.07 25.55 9.64
CA ARG A 332 -0.96 26.95 10.06
C ARG A 332 -0.89 27.85 8.84
N PRO A 333 -2.03 28.29 8.32
CA PRO A 333 -2.05 29.16 7.16
C PRO A 333 -1.46 30.56 7.46
N ASN A 334 -1.44 30.98 8.73
CA ASN A 334 -0.72 32.15 9.21
C ASN A 334 -0.12 31.89 10.61
N GLU A 335 0.66 32.84 11.13
CA GLU A 335 1.30 32.72 12.45
C GLU A 335 0.31 32.79 13.62
N ASN A 336 -0.86 33.37 13.40
CA ASN A 336 -1.84 33.70 14.44
C ASN A 336 -2.91 32.61 14.63
N GLN A 337 -3.14 31.76 13.62
CA GLN A 337 -4.20 30.75 13.67
C GLN A 337 -3.71 29.39 13.18
N ALA A 338 -4.08 28.36 13.92
CA ALA A 338 -3.87 26.97 13.53
C ALA A 338 -5.24 26.31 13.29
N TYR A 339 -5.29 25.45 12.29
CA TYR A 339 -6.41 24.60 11.97
C TYR A 339 -5.96 23.14 11.97
N ARG A 340 -6.92 22.26 12.13
CA ARG A 340 -6.70 20.83 11.99
C ARG A 340 -7.34 20.37 10.69
N LEU A 341 -6.51 19.91 9.77
CA LEU A 341 -6.98 19.23 8.57
C LEU A 341 -7.13 17.74 8.89
N ALA A 342 -8.18 17.13 8.38
CA ALA A 342 -8.37 15.69 8.48
C ALA A 342 -8.99 15.14 7.19
N VAL A 343 -8.46 13.98 6.78
CA VAL A 343 -9.04 13.16 5.71
C VAL A 343 -9.28 11.78 6.28
N CYS A 344 -10.53 11.35 6.31
CA CYS A 344 -10.91 10.11 6.96
C CYS A 344 -12.02 9.36 6.23
N ILE A 345 -12.09 8.06 6.51
CA ILE A 345 -13.16 7.15 6.08
C ILE A 345 -13.82 6.52 7.29
N PRO A 346 -15.09 6.10 7.23
CA PRO A 346 -15.72 5.37 8.31
C PRO A 346 -14.95 4.11 8.68
N MET A 347 -14.85 3.80 9.98
CA MET A 347 -14.17 2.60 10.49
C MET A 347 -14.74 1.32 9.87
N ALA A 348 -16.05 1.28 9.62
CA ALA A 348 -16.70 0.13 8.98
C ALA A 348 -16.18 -0.10 7.55
N ASP A 349 -15.93 0.97 6.79
CA ASP A 349 -15.39 0.85 5.43
C ASP A 349 -13.92 0.44 5.46
N TYR A 350 -13.14 1.02 6.37
CA TYR A 350 -11.76 0.59 6.60
C TYR A 350 -11.69 -0.91 6.94
N GLN A 351 -12.54 -1.38 7.86
CA GLN A 351 -12.59 -2.80 8.22
C GLN A 351 -13.04 -3.67 7.05
N ARG A 352 -14.01 -3.20 6.24
CA ARG A 352 -14.47 -3.91 5.03
C ARG A 352 -13.34 -4.03 4.00
N LEU A 353 -12.59 -2.96 3.75
CA LEU A 353 -11.44 -2.98 2.83
C LEU A 353 -10.35 -3.94 3.31
N VAL A 354 -10.00 -3.90 4.59
CA VAL A 354 -9.05 -4.83 5.19
C VAL A 354 -9.57 -6.26 5.13
N PHE A 355 -10.86 -6.49 5.45
CA PHE A 355 -11.47 -7.82 5.43
C PHE A 355 -11.57 -8.38 4.00
N SER A 356 -11.99 -7.59 3.01
CA SER A 356 -12.09 -8.04 1.62
C SER A 356 -10.72 -8.42 1.05
N GLY A 357 -9.67 -7.64 1.34
CA GLY A 357 -8.30 -7.99 1.00
C GLY A 357 -7.85 -9.30 1.67
N ASN A 358 -8.14 -9.46 2.97
CA ASN A 358 -7.81 -10.68 3.71
C ASN A 358 -8.62 -11.90 3.21
N LEU A 359 -9.89 -11.73 2.86
CA LEU A 359 -10.74 -12.80 2.33
C LEU A 359 -10.25 -13.30 0.97
N GLN A 360 -9.90 -12.38 0.06
CA GLN A 360 -9.31 -12.75 -1.23
C GLN A 360 -8.04 -13.58 -1.04
N MET A 361 -7.17 -13.16 -0.12
CA MET A 361 -5.93 -13.88 0.19
C MET A 361 -6.21 -15.24 0.81
N LEU A 362 -7.19 -15.35 1.71
CA LEU A 362 -7.62 -16.62 2.29
C LEU A 362 -8.15 -17.59 1.21
N LEU A 363 -8.97 -17.09 0.28
CA LEU A 363 -9.48 -17.90 -0.83
C LEU A 363 -8.35 -18.39 -1.77
N ILE A 364 -7.38 -17.52 -2.08
CA ILE A 364 -6.19 -17.91 -2.86
C ILE A 364 -5.38 -18.97 -2.09
N GLY A 365 -5.18 -18.79 -0.77
CA GLY A 365 -4.51 -19.76 0.09
C GLY A 365 -5.20 -21.12 0.13
N LEU A 366 -6.52 -21.14 0.27
CA LEU A 366 -7.33 -22.35 0.22
C LEU A 366 -7.25 -23.03 -1.16
N PHE A 367 -7.29 -22.26 -2.24
CA PHE A 367 -7.14 -22.78 -3.60
C PHE A 367 -5.77 -23.45 -3.78
N ILE A 368 -4.70 -22.79 -3.33
CA ILE A 368 -3.33 -23.34 -3.38
C ILE A 368 -3.24 -24.62 -2.53
N ALA A 369 -3.77 -24.60 -1.31
CA ALA A 369 -3.78 -25.79 -0.44
C ALA A 369 -4.55 -26.96 -1.08
N PHE A 370 -5.72 -26.69 -1.66
CA PHE A 370 -6.49 -27.68 -2.38
C PHE A 370 -5.71 -28.23 -3.60
N PHE A 371 -5.09 -27.35 -4.37
CA PHE A 371 -4.27 -27.74 -5.53
C PHE A 371 -3.09 -28.62 -5.12
N VAL A 372 -2.42 -28.30 -4.00
CA VAL A 372 -1.33 -29.10 -3.44
C VAL A 372 -1.82 -30.50 -3.05
N VAL A 373 -2.92 -30.58 -2.30
CA VAL A 373 -3.52 -31.86 -1.89
C VAL A 373 -3.90 -32.68 -3.11
N PHE A 374 -4.53 -32.04 -4.10
CA PHE A 374 -4.88 -32.69 -5.37
C PHE A 374 -3.63 -33.24 -6.09
N CYS A 375 -2.59 -32.43 -6.21
CA CYS A 375 -1.32 -32.86 -6.81
C CYS A 375 -0.69 -34.02 -6.03
N CYS A 376 -0.69 -33.97 -4.69
CA CYS A 376 -0.16 -35.06 -3.84
C CYS A 376 -0.97 -36.36 -4.04
N ILE A 377 -2.30 -36.31 -4.06
CA ILE A 377 -3.16 -37.46 -4.29
C ILE A 377 -2.94 -38.01 -5.71
N TYR A 378 -2.93 -37.11 -6.72
CA TYR A 378 -2.67 -37.49 -8.11
C TYR A 378 -1.31 -38.20 -8.25
N PHE A 379 -0.28 -37.61 -7.63
CA PHE A 379 1.07 -38.13 -7.64
C PHE A 379 1.18 -39.48 -6.93
N HIS A 380 0.60 -39.59 -5.73
CA HIS A 380 0.54 -40.85 -5.00
C HIS A 380 -0.15 -41.96 -5.82
N ARG A 381 -1.30 -41.62 -6.43
CA ARG A 381 -2.12 -42.64 -7.13
C ARG A 381 -1.56 -43.04 -8.49
N HIS A 382 -0.90 -42.11 -9.21
CA HIS A 382 -0.48 -42.35 -10.60
C HIS A 382 1.01 -42.61 -10.77
N ILE A 383 1.84 -42.24 -9.83
CA ILE A 383 3.30 -42.39 -9.92
C ILE A 383 3.84 -43.25 -8.80
N LEU A 384 3.55 -42.97 -7.55
CA LEU A 384 4.15 -43.64 -6.41
C LEU A 384 3.56 -45.06 -6.22
N SER A 385 2.26 -45.21 -6.28
CA SER A 385 1.58 -46.51 -6.09
C SER A 385 1.96 -47.54 -7.17
N PRO A 386 2.03 -47.24 -8.47
CA PRO A 386 2.52 -48.17 -9.47
C PRO A 386 4.00 -48.50 -9.29
N ALA A 387 4.85 -47.51 -8.96
CA ALA A 387 6.27 -47.71 -8.73
C ALA A 387 6.53 -48.63 -7.52
N PHE A 388 5.77 -48.48 -6.44
CA PHE A 388 5.87 -49.38 -5.28
C PHE A 388 5.42 -50.82 -5.60
N ARG A 389 4.34 -50.97 -6.44
CA ARG A 389 3.93 -52.32 -6.87
C ARG A 389 5.00 -52.98 -7.72
N GLN A 390 5.59 -52.25 -8.68
CA GLN A 390 6.71 -52.78 -9.47
C GLN A 390 7.90 -53.18 -8.58
N PHE A 391 8.22 -52.30 -7.61
CA PHE A 391 9.30 -52.61 -6.66
C PHE A 391 9.04 -53.87 -5.82
N GLU A 392 7.83 -54.07 -5.37
CA GLU A 392 7.44 -55.29 -4.65
C GLU A 392 7.48 -56.54 -5.56
N GLU A 393 7.03 -56.38 -6.81
CA GLU A 393 7.10 -57.46 -7.80
C GLU A 393 8.54 -57.85 -8.14
N ASP A 394 9.40 -56.83 -8.44
CA ASP A 394 10.84 -57.04 -8.70
C ASP A 394 11.54 -57.66 -7.48
N LYS A 395 11.18 -57.24 -6.27
CA LYS A 395 11.71 -57.79 -5.03
C LYS A 395 11.28 -59.24 -4.80
N ARG A 396 10.02 -59.57 -5.15
CA ARG A 396 9.51 -60.94 -5.10
C ARG A 396 10.17 -61.83 -6.15
N GLU A 397 10.35 -61.28 -7.36
CA GLU A 397 11.03 -61.99 -8.43
C GLU A 397 12.51 -62.21 -8.12
N SER A 398 13.20 -61.20 -7.57
CA SER A 398 14.58 -61.31 -7.11
C SER A 398 14.72 -62.33 -5.98
N ARG A 399 13.76 -62.38 -5.05
CA ARG A 399 13.75 -63.44 -4.01
C ARG A 399 13.56 -64.84 -4.61
N ARG A 400 12.60 -64.99 -5.54
CA ARG A 400 12.41 -66.28 -6.23
C ARG A 400 13.65 -66.73 -6.97
N ARG A 401 14.33 -65.81 -7.69
CA ARG A 401 15.58 -66.11 -8.38
C ARG A 401 16.70 -66.47 -7.38
N MET A 402 16.75 -65.80 -6.23
CA MET A 402 17.72 -66.14 -5.17
C MET A 402 17.44 -67.51 -4.58
N ASP A 403 16.16 -67.83 -4.35
CA ASP A 403 15.76 -69.15 -3.83
C ASP A 403 16.05 -70.26 -4.88
N GLU A 404 15.77 -70.00 -6.17
CA GLU A 404 16.13 -70.90 -7.27
C GLU A 404 17.68 -71.10 -7.38
N LEU A 405 18.44 -70.03 -7.31
CA LEU A 405 19.90 -70.08 -7.33
C LEU A 405 20.45 -70.78 -6.09
N GLN A 406 19.84 -70.63 -4.92
CA GLN A 406 20.20 -71.37 -3.73
C GLN A 406 19.93 -72.86 -3.86
N LEU A 407 18.78 -73.20 -4.48
CA LEU A 407 18.42 -74.56 -4.77
C LEU A 407 19.36 -75.21 -5.79
N GLU A 408 19.68 -74.49 -6.89
CA GLU A 408 20.68 -74.90 -7.88
C GLU A 408 22.05 -75.03 -7.27
N ARG A 409 22.45 -74.11 -6.39
CA ARG A 409 23.70 -74.16 -5.67
C ARG A 409 23.81 -75.39 -4.74
N GLN A 410 22.68 -75.70 -4.04
CA GLN A 410 22.62 -76.92 -3.22
C GLN A 410 22.68 -78.19 -4.07
N GLN A 411 21.97 -78.19 -5.22
CA GLN A 411 22.03 -79.30 -6.16
C GLN A 411 23.43 -79.48 -6.77
N MET A 412 24.07 -78.35 -7.15
CA MET A 412 25.41 -78.31 -7.68
C MET A 412 26.44 -78.72 -6.61
N GLN A 413 26.25 -78.24 -5.38
CA GLN A 413 27.12 -78.61 -4.25
C GLN A 413 26.95 -80.09 -3.89
N THR A 414 25.74 -80.64 -4.01
CA THR A 414 25.54 -82.10 -3.87
C THR A 414 26.10 -82.85 -5.06
N ALA A 415 26.03 -82.30 -6.27
CA ALA A 415 26.69 -82.89 -7.45
C ALA A 415 28.20 -82.77 -7.40
N LEU A 416 28.78 -81.61 -6.95
CA LEU A 416 30.21 -81.43 -6.71
C LEU A 416 30.71 -82.29 -5.60
N ASN A 417 29.98 -82.52 -4.51
CA ASN A 417 30.33 -83.43 -3.47
C ASN A 417 30.31 -84.87 -3.99
N ARG A 418 29.48 -85.20 -4.97
CA ARG A 418 29.49 -86.47 -5.70
C ARG A 418 30.67 -86.57 -6.68
N LEU A 419 31.03 -85.42 -7.37
CA LEU A 419 32.18 -85.36 -8.29
C LEU A 419 33.52 -85.16 -7.56
N ALA A 420 33.55 -84.43 -6.43
CA ALA A 420 34.77 -84.31 -5.60
C ALA A 420 35.24 -85.63 -5.01
N ASN A 421 34.31 -86.54 -4.89
CA ASN A 421 34.66 -87.93 -4.60
C ASN A 421 35.15 -88.74 -5.83
N ALA A 422 35.06 -88.16 -7.07
CA ALA A 422 35.40 -88.84 -8.30
C ALA A 422 36.58 -88.24 -9.09
N CYS A 423 36.97 -86.97 -8.92
CA CYS A 423 38.11 -86.40 -9.68
C CYS A 423 38.87 -85.36 -8.86
N ARG A 424 40.01 -85.79 -8.39
CA ARG A 424 41.14 -84.94 -8.02
C ARG A 424 41.95 -84.75 -9.30
N ASN A 425 41.93 -83.55 -9.89
CA ASN A 425 43.06 -82.88 -10.55
C ASN A 425 42.65 -81.86 -11.61
N GLU A 426 43.35 -80.76 -11.52
CA GLU A 426 43.85 -79.89 -12.61
C GLU A 426 42.97 -78.84 -13.22
N SER A 427 43.54 -77.60 -13.15
CA SER A 427 43.49 -76.41 -14.02
C SER A 427 42.38 -75.41 -13.86
N VAL A 428 42.58 -74.49 -12.90
CA VAL A 428 42.06 -73.11 -13.01
C VAL A 428 43.22 -72.16 -12.62
N SER A 429 44.01 -71.75 -13.55
CA SER A 429 45.17 -70.88 -13.23
C SER A 429 45.61 -69.88 -14.32
N GLU A 430 45.31 -70.05 -15.62
CA GLU A 430 45.95 -69.20 -16.63
C GLU A 430 45.33 -67.77 -16.78
N SER A 431 44.03 -67.63 -16.77
CA SER A 431 43.39 -66.31 -17.00
C SER A 431 43.53 -65.39 -15.79
N PHE A 432 43.40 -65.92 -14.57
CA PHE A 432 43.61 -65.17 -13.33
C PHE A 432 45.08 -64.81 -13.10
N GLN A 433 46.00 -65.68 -13.47
CA GLN A 433 47.41 -65.37 -13.42
C GLN A 433 47.79 -64.25 -14.37
N THR A 434 47.24 -64.20 -15.59
CA THR A 434 47.40 -63.10 -16.57
C THR A 434 46.91 -61.76 -16.04
N PHE A 435 45.78 -61.74 -15.32
CA PHE A 435 45.26 -60.57 -14.66
C PHE A 435 46.20 -60.06 -13.58
N VAL A 436 46.69 -60.90 -12.70
CA VAL A 436 47.62 -60.56 -11.60
C VAL A 436 48.95 -60.04 -12.16
N ASP A 437 49.49 -60.68 -13.16
CA ASP A 437 50.76 -60.31 -13.80
C ASP A 437 50.64 -58.99 -14.61
N GLY A 438 49.47 -58.65 -15.03
CA GLY A 438 49.18 -57.38 -15.69
C GLY A 438 49.14 -56.15 -14.76
N ILE A 439 48.86 -56.31 -13.47
CA ILE A 439 48.73 -55.17 -12.52
C ILE A 439 50.04 -54.35 -12.37
N PRO A 440 51.23 -54.91 -12.30
CA PRO A 440 52.50 -54.16 -12.27
C PRO A 440 52.77 -53.36 -13.56
N THR A 441 52.14 -53.69 -14.68
CA THR A 441 52.34 -53.03 -15.99
C THR A 441 51.53 -51.76 -16.17
N LEU A 442 50.64 -51.43 -15.25
CA LEU A 442 49.85 -50.20 -15.27
C LEU A 442 50.74 -48.98 -15.03
N THR A 443 50.57 -47.95 -15.84
CA THR A 443 51.21 -46.64 -15.63
C THR A 443 50.65 -45.97 -14.36
N ASN A 444 51.32 -44.95 -13.83
CA ASN A 444 50.89 -44.26 -12.62
C ASN A 444 49.44 -43.76 -12.68
N THR A 445 49.00 -43.24 -13.82
CA THR A 445 47.63 -42.77 -14.01
C THR A 445 46.63 -43.92 -14.11
N GLU A 446 46.98 -44.98 -14.86
CA GLU A 446 46.16 -46.19 -14.97
C GLU A 446 46.06 -46.92 -13.62
N ARG A 447 47.13 -46.91 -12.85
CA ARG A 447 47.14 -47.47 -11.50
C ARG A 447 46.21 -46.74 -10.54
N ARG A 448 46.24 -45.40 -10.56
CA ARG A 448 45.31 -44.57 -9.74
C ARG A 448 43.84 -44.78 -10.11
N ILE A 449 43.53 -44.95 -11.39
CA ILE A 449 42.18 -45.27 -11.86
C ILE A 449 41.78 -46.68 -11.41
N PHE A 450 42.67 -47.66 -11.55
CA PHE A 450 42.46 -49.03 -11.10
C PHE A 450 42.22 -49.10 -9.58
N ASP A 451 43.04 -48.42 -8.78
CA ASP A 451 42.89 -48.35 -7.33
C ASP A 451 41.57 -47.70 -6.92
N GLY A 452 41.08 -46.72 -7.70
CA GLY A 452 39.74 -46.14 -7.55
C GLY A 452 38.62 -47.16 -7.75
N TYR A 453 38.74 -48.05 -8.76
CA TYR A 453 37.78 -49.13 -8.96
C TYR A 453 37.88 -50.22 -7.86
N VAL A 454 39.06 -50.49 -7.38
CA VAL A 454 39.29 -51.40 -6.23
C VAL A 454 38.67 -50.84 -4.95
N ALA A 455 38.73 -49.51 -4.76
CA ALA A 455 38.09 -48.81 -3.64
C ALA A 455 36.55 -48.65 -3.81
N GLY A 456 35.99 -49.13 -4.92
CA GLY A 456 34.54 -49.08 -5.18
C GLY A 456 34.03 -47.77 -5.73
N LEU A 457 34.89 -46.83 -6.15
CA LEU A 457 34.52 -45.56 -6.73
C LEU A 457 33.87 -45.75 -8.11
N ARG A 458 32.86 -44.95 -8.40
CA ARG A 458 32.22 -44.93 -9.72
C ARG A 458 33.05 -44.08 -10.69
N SER A 459 32.90 -44.33 -11.98
CA SER A 459 33.63 -43.62 -13.02
C SER A 459 33.56 -42.09 -12.90
N ARG A 460 32.43 -41.51 -12.46
CA ARG A 460 32.28 -40.06 -12.24
C ARG A 460 33.11 -39.55 -11.07
N GLU A 461 33.15 -40.30 -9.99
CA GLU A 461 33.93 -39.96 -8.80
C GLU A 461 35.44 -40.02 -9.08
N ILE A 462 35.84 -40.95 -9.93
CA ILE A 462 37.24 -41.07 -10.41
C ILE A 462 37.62 -39.88 -11.29
N VAL A 463 36.70 -39.42 -12.16
CA VAL A 463 36.89 -38.23 -13.02
C VAL A 463 37.10 -36.98 -12.16
N GLU A 464 36.25 -36.76 -11.14
CA GLU A 464 36.36 -35.62 -10.22
C GLU A 464 37.64 -35.69 -9.37
N GLN A 465 37.95 -36.86 -8.83
CA GLN A 465 39.10 -37.04 -7.93
C GLN A 465 40.45 -36.90 -8.64
N LEU A 466 40.51 -37.26 -9.91
CA LEU A 466 41.74 -37.20 -10.71
C LEU A 466 41.83 -35.96 -11.60
N ASP A 467 40.79 -35.11 -11.59
CA ASP A 467 40.65 -33.90 -12.41
C ASP A 467 40.91 -34.17 -13.91
N ILE A 468 40.31 -35.24 -14.43
CA ILE A 468 40.43 -35.64 -15.82
C ILE A 468 39.09 -35.58 -16.55
N LYS A 469 39.12 -35.45 -17.89
CA LYS A 469 37.90 -35.51 -18.67
C LYS A 469 37.38 -36.94 -18.82
N ASP A 470 36.06 -37.12 -18.94
CA ASP A 470 35.44 -38.43 -19.15
C ASP A 470 36.00 -39.18 -20.38
N SER A 471 36.35 -38.46 -21.43
CA SER A 471 37.03 -39.03 -22.61
C SER A 471 38.40 -39.58 -22.27
N THR A 472 39.13 -38.96 -21.36
CA THR A 472 40.44 -39.38 -20.88
C THR A 472 40.32 -40.63 -20.01
N LEU A 473 39.31 -40.70 -19.13
CA LEU A 473 39.01 -41.87 -18.35
C LEU A 473 38.71 -43.09 -19.25
N ARG A 474 37.88 -42.91 -20.29
CA ARG A 474 37.58 -44.01 -21.25
C ARG A 474 38.81 -44.51 -21.97
N TYR A 475 39.72 -43.61 -22.34
CA TYR A 475 40.98 -43.99 -22.98
C TYR A 475 41.83 -44.82 -22.02
N HIS A 476 41.99 -44.41 -20.77
CA HIS A 476 42.76 -45.19 -19.78
C HIS A 476 42.08 -46.51 -19.43
N ASN A 477 40.77 -46.57 -19.31
CA ASN A 477 40.04 -47.80 -19.10
C ASN A 477 40.31 -48.85 -20.19
N LYS A 478 40.32 -48.42 -21.46
CA LYS A 478 40.66 -49.31 -22.59
C LYS A 478 42.07 -49.88 -22.45
N ASN A 479 43.03 -49.07 -22.05
CA ASN A 479 44.42 -49.51 -21.84
C ASN A 479 44.55 -50.45 -20.63
N ILE A 480 43.83 -50.14 -19.53
CA ILE A 480 43.78 -51.00 -18.35
C ILE A 480 43.21 -52.37 -18.71
N TYR A 481 42.09 -52.42 -19.46
CA TYR A 481 41.48 -53.67 -19.88
C TYR A 481 42.44 -54.53 -20.73
N ASN A 482 43.12 -53.88 -21.68
CA ASN A 482 44.07 -54.57 -22.54
C ASN A 482 45.26 -55.15 -21.75
N LYS A 483 45.80 -54.42 -20.76
CA LYS A 483 46.93 -54.81 -19.97
C LYS A 483 46.58 -55.88 -18.94
N LEU A 484 45.36 -55.84 -18.43
CA LEU A 484 44.91 -56.85 -17.44
C LEU A 484 44.22 -58.05 -18.07
N GLY A 485 44.15 -58.12 -19.39
CA GLY A 485 43.51 -59.20 -20.12
C GLY A 485 42.01 -59.35 -19.87
N VAL A 486 41.31 -58.23 -19.55
CA VAL A 486 39.84 -58.18 -19.30
C VAL A 486 39.12 -57.47 -20.40
N THR A 487 37.84 -57.81 -20.64
CA THR A 487 37.04 -57.26 -21.74
C THR A 487 36.06 -56.16 -21.26
N SER A 488 35.80 -56.06 -19.97
CA SER A 488 34.85 -55.14 -19.40
C SER A 488 35.15 -54.73 -17.95
N LEU A 489 34.59 -53.60 -17.51
CA LEU A 489 34.64 -53.15 -16.12
C LEU A 489 34.04 -54.23 -15.18
N LYS A 490 33.01 -54.93 -15.61
CA LYS A 490 32.39 -56.01 -14.84
C LYS A 490 33.33 -57.15 -14.61
N GLU A 491 34.09 -57.58 -15.62
CA GLU A 491 35.08 -58.62 -15.54
C GLU A 491 36.30 -58.23 -14.70
N LEU A 492 36.75 -56.96 -14.83
CA LEU A 492 37.77 -56.38 -13.97
C LEU A 492 37.36 -56.44 -12.49
N LEU A 493 36.11 -56.00 -12.17
CA LEU A 493 35.62 -56.03 -10.80
C LEU A 493 35.43 -57.44 -10.24
N GLN A 494 35.14 -58.43 -11.09
CA GLN A 494 35.11 -59.86 -10.68
C GLN A 494 36.48 -60.37 -10.29
N TYR A 495 37.50 -60.06 -11.06
CA TYR A 495 38.89 -60.49 -10.72
C TYR A 495 39.42 -59.72 -9.49
N VAL A 496 39.10 -58.48 -9.33
CA VAL A 496 39.37 -57.68 -8.11
C VAL A 496 38.71 -58.33 -6.87
N ALA A 497 37.45 -58.76 -7.00
CA ALA A 497 36.72 -59.41 -5.90
C ALA A 497 37.40 -60.75 -5.51
N ILE A 498 37.91 -61.48 -6.49
CA ILE A 498 38.71 -62.75 -6.24
C ILE A 498 40.03 -62.41 -5.53
N LEU A 499 40.72 -61.34 -5.94
CA LEU A 499 41.97 -60.90 -5.28
C LEU A 499 41.72 -60.50 -3.82
N ASN A 500 40.64 -59.78 -3.54
CA ASN A 500 40.27 -59.33 -2.18
C ASN A 500 39.77 -60.50 -1.30
N SER A 501 39.17 -61.53 -1.89
CA SER A 501 38.75 -62.74 -1.15
C SER A 501 39.87 -63.73 -0.84
N GLY A 502 40.96 -63.69 -1.61
CA GLY A 502 42.17 -64.53 -1.36
C GLY A 502 43.13 -63.93 -0.31
N GLY A 503 42.95 -62.68 0.10
CA GLY A 503 43.80 -61.94 1.03
C GLY A 503 43.40 -62.00 2.51
N ASN A 504 42.27 -62.55 2.86
CA ASN A 504 41.78 -62.62 4.24
C ASN A 504 41.64 -64.05 4.74
N SER A 505 42.81 -64.65 5.06
CA SER A 505 42.85 -65.76 5.97
C SER A 505 43.89 -65.50 7.08
N ALA A 506 43.45 -64.84 8.14
CA ALA A 506 43.96 -65.06 9.52
C ALA A 506 42.96 -64.40 10.50
N PRO A 507 42.74 -65.02 11.63
CA PRO A 507 41.59 -64.76 12.49
C PRO A 507 41.91 -63.78 13.62
N ASP A 508 40.98 -63.06 14.15
CA ASP A 508 40.69 -63.20 15.57
C ASP A 508 39.71 -62.11 16.07
N SER A 509 38.85 -62.59 16.92
CA SER A 509 38.20 -61.93 18.05
C SER A 509 37.04 -60.88 17.80
N ALA A 510 35.88 -61.39 18.13
CA ALA A 510 34.75 -60.67 18.66
C ALA A 510 35.13 -59.86 19.94
N PRO A 511 34.33 -58.87 20.44
CA PRO A 511 32.95 -59.12 20.84
C PRO A 511 31.94 -57.97 20.51
N ALA A 512 30.69 -58.37 20.55
CA ALA A 512 29.54 -57.48 20.79
C ALA A 512 29.58 -56.99 22.28
N PRO A 513 28.64 -56.16 22.81
CA PRO A 513 27.37 -55.62 22.29
C PRO A 513 27.10 -54.18 22.69
N ASP A 514 25.84 -53.78 22.50
CA ASP A 514 24.93 -52.87 23.24
C ASP A 514 24.45 -51.60 22.55
N GLU A 515 23.16 -51.67 22.28
CA GLU A 515 22.03 -50.83 22.74
C GLU A 515 22.25 -49.30 22.86
N LYS A 516 21.69 -48.57 22.02
CA LYS A 516 20.46 -47.81 22.35
C LYS A 516 19.84 -47.20 21.12
#